data_ba0324edcbd65ff3ce633e234c51175e
#
_entry.id   ba0324edcbd65ff3ce633e234c51175e
#
_cell.length_a   1.000
_cell.length_b   1.000
_cell.length_c   1.000
_cell.angle_alpha   90.00
_cell.angle_beta   90.00
_cell.angle_gamma   90.00
#
_symmetry.space_group_name_H-M   'P 1'
#
loop_
_entity.id
_entity.type
_entity.pdbx_description
1 polymer ?
#
loop_
_entity_poly.entity_id
_entity_poly.type
_entity_poly.pdbx_seq_one_letter_code
_entity_poly.pdbx_strand_id
1 'polypeptide(L)'
;MRLTECDPRISQLRALYHRRGNSAIVLTQPMNLSWLLGGRMQIGIAGSGAVCTAVINDAEVVLITNNIEARRLQEEEVGDVPRILALPWADGEPAVQAQAELAGNAPLLEADCAEELQQLRSCLQGTQEQEAAQVAALCSSAVERAVLLIHPGMTEWEASGVLSGCAVANGLIPNVLFTPADEHIARYRHALSGPYPLKKTMMLSMGAQKNGLYASITRFVSFGRPEEVFLSAQEKTCQVAAMLYSETRPGKQYGTLFAQLKRRYAKVGAGEQIALHHQGGMGGFQTVSYTHLRVHETLMNLVC
;
A
#
# COMPACT_ATOMS: atom_id res chain seq x y z
N MET A 1 15.47 -0.26 -0.40
CA MET A 1 16.34 -0.72 -1.52
C MET A 1 16.77 0.51 -2.31
N ARG A 2 18.06 0.68 -2.59
CA ARG A 2 18.54 1.79 -3.44
C ARG A 2 18.64 1.33 -4.90
N LEU A 3 18.32 2.21 -5.82
CA LEU A 3 18.42 1.97 -7.25
C LEU A 3 19.89 1.74 -7.66
N THR A 4 20.12 0.85 -8.62
CA THR A 4 21.43 0.63 -9.25
C THR A 4 21.31 0.90 -10.75
N GLU A 5 22.43 1.20 -11.43
CA GLU A 5 22.41 1.49 -12.89
C GLU A 5 21.85 0.32 -13.73
N CYS A 6 22.08 -0.91 -13.29
CA CYS A 6 21.58 -2.13 -13.94
C CYS A 6 20.24 -2.63 -13.39
N ASP A 7 19.49 -1.78 -12.71
CA ASP A 7 18.21 -2.20 -12.11
C ASP A 7 17.21 -2.62 -13.20
N PRO A 8 16.64 -3.83 -13.12
CA PRO A 8 15.72 -4.32 -14.14
C PRO A 8 14.48 -3.45 -14.32
N ARG A 9 14.07 -2.70 -13.30
CA ARG A 9 12.93 -1.79 -13.36
C ARG A 9 13.18 -0.63 -14.34
N ILE A 10 14.42 -0.12 -14.42
CA ILE A 10 14.81 0.90 -15.42
C ILE A 10 14.64 0.32 -16.82
N SER A 11 15.15 -0.88 -17.06
CA SER A 11 15.04 -1.55 -18.37
C SER A 11 13.59 -1.83 -18.76
N GLN A 12 12.74 -2.20 -17.79
CA GLN A 12 11.31 -2.41 -18.00
C GLN A 12 10.59 -1.12 -18.39
N LEU A 13 10.90 0.01 -17.71
CA LEU A 13 10.32 1.31 -18.03
C LEU A 13 10.79 1.79 -19.41
N ARG A 14 12.07 1.61 -19.75
CA ARG A 14 12.60 1.91 -21.08
C ARG A 14 11.89 1.09 -22.16
N ALA A 15 11.74 -0.20 -21.96
CA ALA A 15 11.00 -1.06 -22.89
C ALA A 15 9.52 -0.66 -23.01
N LEU A 16 8.91 -0.15 -21.95
CA LEU A 16 7.52 0.31 -21.98
C LEU A 16 7.36 1.53 -22.87
N TYR A 17 8.11 2.62 -22.62
CA TYR A 17 7.94 3.83 -23.42
C TYR A 17 8.39 3.64 -24.88
N HIS A 18 9.41 2.83 -25.15
CA HIS A 18 9.80 2.50 -26.53
C HIS A 18 8.68 1.76 -27.30
N ARG A 19 8.02 0.77 -26.66
CA ARG A 19 6.87 0.08 -27.30
C ARG A 19 5.71 1.01 -27.62
N ARG A 20 5.57 2.11 -26.87
CA ARG A 20 4.57 3.16 -27.09
C ARG A 20 5.02 4.24 -28.08
N GLY A 21 6.28 4.18 -28.56
CA GLY A 21 6.85 5.19 -29.46
C GLY A 21 7.19 6.51 -28.78
N ASN A 22 7.41 6.50 -27.47
CA ASN A 22 7.73 7.67 -26.67
C ASN A 22 9.24 7.82 -26.46
N SER A 23 9.68 9.03 -26.07
CA SER A 23 11.10 9.38 -25.84
C SER A 23 11.58 9.17 -24.41
N ALA A 24 10.68 9.15 -23.46
CA ALA A 24 10.95 8.96 -22.04
C ALA A 24 9.66 8.58 -21.31
N ILE A 25 9.76 8.20 -20.03
CA ILE A 25 8.61 8.09 -19.12
C ILE A 25 8.75 9.04 -17.94
N VAL A 26 7.64 9.67 -17.54
CA VAL A 26 7.58 10.62 -16.43
C VAL A 26 6.73 10.02 -15.32
N LEU A 27 7.32 9.86 -14.12
CA LEU A 27 6.66 9.35 -12.93
C LEU A 27 6.50 10.46 -11.89
N THR A 28 5.27 10.63 -11.40
CA THR A 28 4.88 11.68 -10.43
C THR A 28 4.14 11.12 -9.23
N GLN A 29 3.61 9.88 -9.34
CA GLN A 29 2.84 9.28 -8.26
C GLN A 29 3.76 8.63 -7.23
N PRO A 30 3.53 8.87 -5.93
CA PRO A 30 4.36 8.30 -4.86
C PRO A 30 4.56 6.80 -4.97
N MET A 31 3.50 6.05 -5.36
CA MET A 31 3.57 4.60 -5.49
C MET A 31 4.55 4.14 -6.58
N ASN A 32 4.61 4.84 -7.71
CA ASN A 32 5.52 4.53 -8.80
C ASN A 32 6.96 4.92 -8.45
N LEU A 33 7.11 6.07 -7.80
CA LEU A 33 8.41 6.55 -7.32
C LEU A 33 8.98 5.65 -6.22
N SER A 34 8.18 5.27 -5.21
CA SER A 34 8.61 4.36 -4.17
C SER A 34 8.95 2.97 -4.71
N TRP A 35 8.17 2.46 -5.68
CA TRP A 35 8.48 1.20 -6.36
C TRP A 35 9.83 1.24 -7.08
N LEU A 36 10.10 2.33 -7.82
CA LEU A 36 11.36 2.50 -8.56
C LEU A 36 12.54 2.76 -7.63
N LEU A 37 12.39 3.68 -6.69
CA LEU A 37 13.49 4.28 -5.92
C LEU A 37 13.69 3.66 -4.54
N GLY A 38 12.66 3.06 -3.97
CA GLY A 38 12.72 2.38 -2.67
C GLY A 38 12.54 3.29 -1.45
N GLY A 39 12.30 4.58 -1.63
CA GLY A 39 12.10 5.54 -0.55
C GLY A 39 10.63 5.88 -0.29
N ARG A 40 10.40 6.78 0.66
CA ARG A 40 9.05 7.23 1.04
C ARG A 40 8.43 8.15 -0.01
N MET A 41 9.21 9.00 -0.65
CA MET A 41 8.84 9.97 -1.70
C MET A 41 7.76 11.00 -1.29
N GLN A 42 7.41 11.08 -0.03
CA GLN A 42 6.38 11.97 0.54
C GLN A 42 6.81 12.53 1.88
N ILE A 43 6.36 13.74 2.23
CA ILE A 43 6.55 14.34 3.56
C ILE A 43 5.31 14.07 4.43
N GLY A 44 4.13 14.40 3.93
CA GLY A 44 2.88 14.29 4.66
C GLY A 44 2.47 12.85 4.97
N ILE A 45 1.79 12.66 6.09
CA ILE A 45 1.22 11.37 6.49
C ILE A 45 -0.06 11.09 5.71
N ALA A 46 -0.89 12.12 5.51
CA ALA A 46 -2.17 12.02 4.83
C ALA A 46 -2.14 12.76 3.50
N GLY A 47 -2.26 12.02 2.39
CA GLY A 47 -2.66 12.56 1.09
C GLY A 47 -1.73 13.57 0.42
N SER A 48 -0.47 13.67 0.82
CA SER A 48 0.48 14.54 0.12
C SER A 48 0.93 13.89 -1.20
N GLY A 49 1.10 14.70 -2.24
CA GLY A 49 1.78 14.30 -3.48
C GLY A 49 3.24 13.92 -3.24
N ALA A 50 3.90 13.43 -4.27
CA ALA A 50 5.32 13.17 -4.22
C ALA A 50 6.12 14.48 -4.15
N VAL A 51 7.30 14.42 -3.54
CA VAL A 51 8.22 15.55 -3.41
C VAL A 51 9.16 15.69 -4.60
N CYS A 52 9.08 14.79 -5.56
CA CYS A 52 9.87 14.82 -6.78
C CYS A 52 9.10 14.24 -7.97
N THR A 53 9.61 14.55 -9.17
CA THR A 53 9.22 13.91 -10.42
C THR A 53 10.42 13.12 -10.94
N ALA A 54 10.23 11.88 -11.37
CA ALA A 54 11.28 11.12 -12.04
C ALA A 54 11.07 11.14 -13.55
N VAL A 55 12.11 11.49 -14.29
CA VAL A 55 12.19 11.36 -15.75
C VAL A 55 13.19 10.25 -16.05
N ILE A 56 12.74 9.22 -16.75
CA ILE A 56 13.57 8.10 -17.19
C ILE A 56 13.65 8.14 -18.71
N ASN A 57 14.82 8.39 -19.25
CA ASN A 57 15.13 8.36 -20.68
C ASN A 57 16.23 7.32 -20.97
N ASP A 58 16.72 7.26 -22.22
CA ASP A 58 17.73 6.27 -22.60
C ASP A 58 19.09 6.50 -21.92
N ALA A 59 19.40 7.75 -21.60
CA ALA A 59 20.69 8.12 -21.03
C ALA A 59 20.72 7.97 -19.50
N GLU A 60 19.67 8.39 -18.81
CA GLU A 60 19.73 8.55 -17.35
C GLU A 60 18.36 8.45 -16.66
N VAL A 61 18.40 8.41 -15.33
CA VAL A 61 17.26 8.62 -14.43
C VAL A 61 17.48 9.94 -13.70
N VAL A 62 16.58 10.89 -13.85
CA VAL A 62 16.68 12.21 -13.22
C VAL A 62 15.50 12.43 -12.28
N LEU A 63 15.79 12.86 -11.06
CA LEU A 63 14.78 13.32 -10.12
C LEU A 63 14.77 14.84 -10.10
N ILE A 64 13.67 15.42 -10.55
CA ILE A 64 13.42 16.86 -10.48
C ILE A 64 12.73 17.12 -9.15
N THR A 65 13.31 17.95 -8.30
CA THR A 65 12.77 18.33 -7.00
C THR A 65 13.16 19.76 -6.66
N ASN A 66 12.68 20.27 -5.55
CA ASN A 66 13.10 21.58 -5.06
C ASN A 66 14.34 21.49 -4.14
N ASN A 67 14.96 22.62 -3.90
CA ASN A 67 16.16 22.73 -3.08
C ASN A 67 15.92 22.43 -1.58
N ILE A 68 14.68 22.36 -1.13
CA ILE A 68 14.33 21.96 0.25
C ILE A 68 14.52 20.46 0.41
N GLU A 69 14.04 19.66 -0.55
CA GLU A 69 13.98 18.21 -0.46
C GLU A 69 15.21 17.49 -1.02
N ALA A 70 15.96 18.14 -1.91
CA ALA A 70 17.03 17.50 -2.69
C ALA A 70 18.05 16.77 -1.81
N ARG A 71 18.53 17.43 -0.74
CA ARG A 71 19.54 16.85 0.15
C ARG A 71 18.98 15.62 0.91
N ARG A 72 17.79 15.72 1.46
CA ARG A 72 17.15 14.61 2.19
C ARG A 72 16.91 13.41 1.28
N LEU A 73 16.39 13.66 0.08
CA LEU A 73 16.19 12.59 -0.93
C LEU A 73 17.50 11.87 -1.23
N GLN A 74 18.58 12.63 -1.48
CA GLN A 74 19.91 12.08 -1.80
C GLN A 74 20.46 11.23 -0.67
N GLU A 75 20.47 11.77 0.55
CA GLU A 75 21.16 11.16 1.70
C GLU A 75 20.35 10.01 2.30
N GLU A 76 19.02 10.13 2.38
CA GLU A 76 18.17 9.22 3.14
C GLU A 76 17.37 8.23 2.29
N GLU A 77 16.96 8.61 1.05
CA GLU A 77 16.02 7.80 0.30
C GLU A 77 16.61 7.12 -0.95
N VAL A 78 17.22 7.87 -1.87
CA VAL A 78 17.52 7.34 -3.20
C VAL A 78 18.98 6.94 -3.47
N GLY A 79 19.93 7.48 -2.75
CA GLY A 79 21.36 7.22 -3.00
C GLY A 79 21.87 7.94 -4.26
N ASP A 80 22.86 7.35 -4.94
CA ASP A 80 23.67 8.05 -5.94
C ASP A 80 23.25 7.82 -7.41
N VAL A 81 22.45 6.80 -7.70
CA VAL A 81 22.14 6.43 -9.09
C VAL A 81 21.26 7.45 -9.81
N PRO A 82 20.12 7.94 -9.25
CA PRO A 82 19.40 9.00 -9.92
C PRO A 82 20.14 10.33 -9.75
N ARG A 83 20.34 11.03 -10.86
CA ARG A 83 20.79 12.42 -10.77
C ARG A 83 19.68 13.29 -10.19
N ILE A 84 19.97 14.04 -9.15
CA ILE A 84 19.01 14.99 -8.57
C ILE A 84 19.21 16.36 -9.20
N LEU A 85 18.14 16.90 -9.80
CA LEU A 85 18.06 18.27 -10.27
C LEU A 85 17.27 19.08 -9.26
N ALA A 86 17.99 19.81 -8.41
CA ALA A 86 17.42 20.68 -7.38
C ALA A 86 17.14 22.06 -7.95
N LEU A 87 15.88 22.50 -7.92
CA LEU A 87 15.44 23.80 -8.43
C LEU A 87 14.92 24.68 -7.28
N PRO A 88 14.91 26.00 -7.42
CA PRO A 88 14.35 26.88 -6.41
C PRO A 88 12.88 26.57 -6.14
N TRP A 89 12.51 26.45 -4.87
CA TRP A 89 11.13 26.10 -4.47
C TRP A 89 10.11 27.19 -4.82
N ALA A 90 10.55 28.44 -4.87
CA ALA A 90 9.68 29.59 -5.10
C ALA A 90 9.29 29.77 -6.57
N ASP A 91 9.92 29.05 -7.49
CA ASP A 91 9.75 29.21 -8.90
C ASP A 91 9.40 27.84 -9.53
N GLY A 92 8.17 27.68 -9.98
CA GLY A 92 7.69 26.40 -10.55
C GLY A 92 7.99 26.23 -12.05
N GLU A 93 8.22 27.30 -12.79
CA GLU A 93 8.48 27.24 -14.25
C GLU A 93 9.74 26.45 -14.60
N PRO A 94 10.90 26.63 -13.90
CA PRO A 94 12.10 25.85 -14.16
C PRO A 94 11.90 24.34 -14.06
N ALA A 95 11.03 23.87 -13.15
CA ALA A 95 10.75 22.43 -13.02
C ALA A 95 9.98 21.88 -14.21
N VAL A 96 9.00 22.62 -14.71
CA VAL A 96 8.23 22.25 -15.91
C VAL A 96 9.12 22.25 -17.15
N GLN A 97 9.97 23.27 -17.30
CA GLN A 97 10.91 23.38 -18.41
C GLN A 97 11.95 22.24 -18.39
N ALA A 98 12.56 21.98 -17.23
CA ALA A 98 13.53 20.89 -17.08
C ALA A 98 12.89 19.52 -17.36
N GLN A 99 11.67 19.30 -16.92
CA GLN A 99 10.93 18.08 -17.25
C GLN A 99 10.72 17.94 -18.75
N ALA A 100 10.30 19.01 -19.44
CA ALA A 100 10.10 19.00 -20.88
C ALA A 100 11.38 18.74 -21.66
N GLU A 101 12.49 19.37 -21.27
CA GLU A 101 13.80 19.16 -21.88
C GLU A 101 14.31 17.72 -21.73
N LEU A 102 14.20 17.15 -20.53
CA LEU A 102 14.66 15.80 -20.22
C LEU A 102 13.77 14.71 -20.83
N ALA A 103 12.48 14.96 -20.91
CA ALA A 103 11.50 14.00 -21.42
C ALA A 103 11.40 14.02 -22.96
N GLY A 104 11.86 15.10 -23.60
CA GLY A 104 11.81 15.25 -25.04
C GLY A 104 10.39 15.54 -25.58
N ASN A 105 10.22 15.36 -26.90
CA ASN A 105 9.00 15.81 -27.59
C ASN A 105 7.77 14.92 -27.39
N ALA A 106 7.94 13.69 -26.91
CA ALA A 106 6.85 12.72 -26.77
C ALA A 106 7.01 11.89 -25.49
N PRO A 107 6.87 12.50 -24.29
CA PRO A 107 6.94 11.74 -23.04
C PRO A 107 5.73 10.82 -22.88
N LEU A 108 5.95 9.64 -22.31
CA LEU A 108 4.89 8.80 -21.79
C LEU A 108 4.54 9.24 -20.36
N LEU A 109 3.31 9.66 -20.14
CA LEU A 109 2.84 10.06 -18.83
C LEU A 109 2.21 8.87 -18.10
N GLU A 110 2.25 8.87 -16.79
CA GLU A 110 1.68 7.80 -15.93
C GLU A 110 0.21 7.51 -16.23
N ALA A 111 -0.58 8.56 -16.51
CA ALA A 111 -2.00 8.41 -16.84
C ALA A 111 -2.24 7.59 -18.11
N ASP A 112 -1.31 7.66 -19.07
CA ASP A 112 -1.44 6.99 -20.37
C ASP A 112 -1.01 5.52 -20.32
N CYS A 113 -0.36 5.09 -19.22
CA CYS A 113 0.16 3.73 -19.04
C CYS A 113 -0.08 3.17 -17.62
N ALA A 114 -1.16 3.60 -16.98
CA ALA A 114 -1.45 3.25 -15.59
C ALA A 114 -1.58 1.73 -15.37
N GLU A 115 -2.17 1.01 -16.32
CA GLU A 115 -2.33 -0.45 -16.25
C GLU A 115 -1.00 -1.18 -16.37
N GLU A 116 -0.15 -0.77 -17.32
CA GLU A 116 1.18 -1.36 -17.49
C GLU A 116 2.09 -1.10 -16.28
N LEU A 117 2.07 0.12 -15.74
CA LEU A 117 2.81 0.45 -14.50
C LEU A 117 2.32 -0.39 -13.33
N GLN A 118 1.02 -0.61 -13.23
CA GLN A 118 0.46 -1.47 -12.21
C GLN A 118 0.91 -2.92 -12.37
N GLN A 119 0.94 -3.46 -13.59
CA GLN A 119 1.46 -4.80 -13.87
C GLN A 119 2.95 -4.90 -13.46
N LEU A 120 3.77 -3.90 -13.76
CA LEU A 120 5.17 -3.86 -13.35
C LEU A 120 5.32 -3.88 -11.83
N ARG A 121 4.54 -3.07 -11.10
CA ARG A 121 4.55 -3.03 -9.62
C ARG A 121 4.00 -4.28 -8.97
N SER A 122 3.18 -5.04 -9.68
CA SER A 122 2.61 -6.29 -9.18
C SER A 122 3.64 -7.40 -9.00
N CYS A 123 4.79 -7.28 -9.63
CA CYS A 123 5.90 -8.22 -9.51
C CYS A 123 6.97 -7.61 -8.61
N LEU A 124 7.03 -8.05 -7.37
CA LEU A 124 8.09 -7.63 -6.44
C LEU A 124 9.44 -8.16 -6.92
N GLN A 125 10.45 -7.31 -6.94
CA GLN A 125 11.76 -7.62 -7.52
C GLN A 125 12.89 -7.39 -6.51
N GLY A 126 13.93 -8.20 -6.62
CA GLY A 126 15.12 -8.08 -5.76
C GLY A 126 14.79 -8.24 -4.28
N THR A 127 15.06 -7.21 -3.48
CA THR A 127 14.80 -7.22 -2.03
C THR A 127 13.37 -6.84 -1.65
N GLN A 128 12.52 -6.43 -2.59
CA GLN A 128 11.16 -5.95 -2.31
C GLN A 128 10.28 -7.00 -1.62
N GLU A 129 10.48 -8.27 -1.93
CA GLU A 129 9.77 -9.37 -1.25
C GLU A 129 10.11 -9.42 0.25
N GLN A 130 11.40 -9.36 0.56
CA GLN A 130 11.87 -9.35 1.96
C GLN A 130 11.42 -8.08 2.69
N GLU A 131 11.45 -6.94 2.02
CA GLU A 131 10.98 -5.66 2.57
C GLU A 131 9.48 -5.70 2.84
N ALA A 132 8.67 -6.28 1.95
CA ALA A 132 7.23 -6.46 2.17
C ALA A 132 6.95 -7.38 3.38
N ALA A 133 7.69 -8.47 3.51
CA ALA A 133 7.61 -9.35 4.68
C ALA A 133 8.00 -8.62 5.99
N GLN A 134 9.02 -7.77 5.95
CA GLN A 134 9.40 -6.94 7.10
C GLN A 134 8.30 -5.93 7.46
N VAL A 135 7.68 -5.28 6.48
CA VAL A 135 6.57 -4.34 6.72
C VAL A 135 5.39 -5.08 7.37
N ALA A 136 5.06 -6.27 6.89
CA ALA A 136 4.00 -7.10 7.49
C ALA A 136 4.32 -7.48 8.95
N ALA A 137 5.57 -7.86 9.24
CA ALA A 137 6.02 -8.18 10.60
C ALA A 137 5.97 -6.95 11.52
N LEU A 138 6.38 -5.78 11.04
CA LEU A 138 6.31 -4.52 11.81
C LEU A 138 4.85 -4.12 12.09
N CYS A 139 3.94 -4.29 11.12
CA CYS A 139 2.51 -4.08 11.31
C CYS A 139 1.94 -5.03 12.38
N SER A 140 2.32 -6.31 12.33
CA SER A 140 1.90 -7.30 13.34
C SER A 140 2.36 -6.89 14.73
N SER A 141 3.64 -6.57 14.88
CA SER A 141 4.22 -6.12 16.15
C SER A 141 3.53 -4.86 16.70
N ALA A 142 3.23 -3.89 15.83
CA ALA A 142 2.56 -2.65 16.23
C ALA A 142 1.15 -2.93 16.77
N VAL A 143 0.35 -3.75 16.07
CA VAL A 143 -1.02 -4.07 16.51
C VAL A 143 -1.02 -4.93 17.75
N GLU A 144 -0.14 -5.93 17.86
CA GLU A 144 -0.02 -6.78 19.05
C GLU A 144 0.38 -5.97 20.29
N ARG A 145 1.31 -5.02 20.13
CA ARG A 145 1.66 -4.09 21.22
C ARG A 145 0.48 -3.18 21.58
N ALA A 146 -0.28 -2.67 20.60
CA ALA A 146 -1.46 -1.85 20.86
C ALA A 146 -2.51 -2.63 21.64
N VAL A 147 -2.78 -3.89 21.28
CA VAL A 147 -3.74 -4.76 21.99
C VAL A 147 -3.44 -4.84 23.49
N LEU A 148 -2.17 -4.88 23.89
CA LEU A 148 -1.79 -4.94 25.30
C LEU A 148 -2.01 -3.63 26.07
N LEU A 149 -2.23 -2.52 25.36
CA LEU A 149 -2.45 -1.20 25.95
C LEU A 149 -3.93 -0.81 25.98
N ILE A 150 -4.79 -1.57 25.31
CA ILE A 150 -6.24 -1.33 25.30
C ILE A 150 -6.84 -1.79 26.62
N HIS A 151 -7.81 -1.02 27.15
CA HIS A 151 -8.55 -1.37 28.37
C HIS A 151 -10.00 -0.85 28.32
N PRO A 152 -10.93 -1.44 29.08
CA PRO A 152 -12.30 -0.96 29.19
C PRO A 152 -12.34 0.52 29.66
N GLY A 153 -13.29 1.27 29.11
CA GLY A 153 -13.43 2.70 29.35
C GLY A 153 -12.64 3.59 28.39
N MET A 154 -11.63 3.06 27.71
CA MET A 154 -10.92 3.77 26.66
C MET A 154 -11.85 4.06 25.47
N THR A 155 -11.83 5.28 24.96
CA THR A 155 -12.58 5.63 23.75
C THR A 155 -11.93 5.08 22.49
N GLU A 156 -12.71 4.95 21.41
CA GLU A 156 -12.17 4.52 20.12
C GLU A 156 -11.08 5.50 19.60
N TRP A 157 -11.23 6.81 19.87
CA TRP A 157 -10.19 7.80 19.52
C TRP A 157 -8.88 7.58 20.28
N GLU A 158 -8.95 7.31 21.59
CA GLU A 158 -7.75 7.00 22.39
C GLU A 158 -7.09 5.71 21.90
N ALA A 159 -7.88 4.68 21.61
CA ALA A 159 -7.39 3.43 21.03
C ALA A 159 -6.72 3.65 19.66
N SER A 160 -7.30 4.51 18.82
CA SER A 160 -6.72 4.88 17.53
C SER A 160 -5.39 5.62 17.70
N GLY A 161 -5.30 6.51 18.71
CA GLY A 161 -4.05 7.16 19.10
C GLY A 161 -2.97 6.18 19.55
N VAL A 162 -3.34 5.20 20.38
CA VAL A 162 -2.43 4.11 20.82
C VAL A 162 -1.94 3.29 19.63
N LEU A 163 -2.85 2.85 18.75
CA LEU A 163 -2.51 2.07 17.56
C LEU A 163 -1.58 2.84 16.61
N SER A 164 -1.90 4.13 16.36
CA SER A 164 -1.07 5.01 15.55
C SER A 164 0.32 5.20 16.17
N GLY A 165 0.39 5.45 17.47
CA GLY A 165 1.67 5.60 18.20
C GLY A 165 2.53 4.34 18.10
N CYS A 166 1.94 3.16 18.27
CA CYS A 166 2.65 1.89 18.09
C CYS A 166 3.16 1.70 16.65
N ALA A 167 2.38 2.10 15.63
CA ALA A 167 2.80 2.03 14.24
C ALA A 167 4.00 2.95 13.96
N VAL A 168 3.89 4.22 14.35
CA VAL A 168 4.95 5.22 14.14
C VAL A 168 6.23 4.85 14.89
N ALA A 169 6.12 4.32 16.11
CA ALA A 169 7.27 3.83 16.88
C ALA A 169 8.02 2.66 16.20
N ASN A 170 7.35 1.94 15.27
CA ASN A 170 7.96 0.91 14.43
C ASN A 170 8.43 1.44 13.05
N GLY A 171 8.41 2.76 12.84
CA GLY A 171 8.80 3.39 11.59
C GLY A 171 7.77 3.20 10.46
N LEU A 172 6.52 2.90 10.80
CA LEU A 172 5.41 2.77 9.86
C LEU A 172 4.63 4.09 9.73
N ILE A 173 3.99 4.28 8.60
CA ILE A 173 3.03 5.35 8.37
C ILE A 173 1.64 4.73 8.32
N PRO A 174 0.78 4.92 9.33
CA PRO A 174 -0.59 4.41 9.30
C PRO A 174 -1.43 5.25 8.31
N ASN A 175 -2.05 4.57 7.36
CA ASN A 175 -2.91 5.19 6.34
C ASN A 175 -4.39 4.92 6.61
N VAL A 176 -4.70 3.79 7.23
CA VAL A 176 -6.05 3.37 7.61
C VAL A 176 -6.01 2.90 9.05
N LEU A 177 -6.92 3.43 9.87
CA LEU A 177 -7.08 3.04 11.27
C LEU A 177 -8.57 2.91 11.59
N PHE A 178 -8.97 1.72 12.05
CA PHE A 178 -10.31 1.48 12.57
C PHE A 178 -10.20 0.81 13.93
N THR A 179 -10.81 1.42 14.93
CA THR A 179 -10.82 0.93 16.31
C THR A 179 -12.23 0.92 16.90
N PRO A 180 -13.25 0.42 16.16
CA PRO A 180 -14.60 0.37 16.68
C PRO A 180 -14.71 -0.58 17.87
N ALA A 181 -15.60 -0.22 18.81
CA ALA A 181 -15.88 -0.98 20.01
C ALA A 181 -17.32 -1.51 20.04
N ASP A 182 -17.47 -2.69 20.59
CA ASP A 182 -18.76 -3.33 20.92
C ASP A 182 -19.73 -3.34 19.71
N GLU A 183 -20.91 -2.76 19.87
CA GLU A 183 -21.96 -2.72 18.83
C GLU A 183 -21.52 -1.94 17.57
N HIS A 184 -20.58 -0.99 17.71
CA HIS A 184 -20.07 -0.20 16.57
C HIS A 184 -19.32 -1.08 15.56
N ILE A 185 -18.70 -2.20 15.98
CA ILE A 185 -18.03 -3.17 15.12
C ILE A 185 -18.99 -3.73 14.05
N ALA A 186 -20.23 -4.02 14.41
CA ALA A 186 -21.21 -4.62 13.52
C ALA A 186 -22.01 -3.62 12.70
N ARG A 187 -22.01 -2.33 13.10
CA ARG A 187 -22.88 -1.31 12.52
C ARG A 187 -22.44 -0.89 11.12
N TYR A 188 -21.14 -0.75 10.90
CA TYR A 188 -20.58 -0.26 9.64
C TYR A 188 -19.41 -1.13 9.18
N ARG A 189 -19.23 -1.23 7.85
CA ARG A 189 -18.07 -1.94 7.27
C ARG A 189 -16.76 -1.16 7.50
N HIS A 190 -16.83 0.17 7.42
CA HIS A 190 -15.76 1.08 7.80
C HIS A 190 -16.26 1.95 8.97
N ALA A 191 -16.21 1.39 10.15
CA ALA A 191 -16.58 2.08 11.38
C ALA A 191 -15.45 3.03 11.78
N LEU A 192 -15.62 4.32 11.48
CA LEU A 192 -14.65 5.35 11.86
C LEU A 192 -14.64 5.53 13.38
N SER A 193 -13.46 5.62 13.95
CA SER A 193 -13.28 5.80 15.39
C SER A 193 -13.99 7.04 15.91
N GLY A 194 -14.69 6.92 17.03
CA GLY A 194 -15.51 7.93 17.65
C GLY A 194 -15.24 8.09 19.16
N PRO A 195 -16.04 8.92 19.86
CA PRO A 195 -15.93 9.11 21.31
C PRO A 195 -16.55 7.98 22.14
N TYR A 196 -16.81 6.83 21.53
CA TYR A 196 -17.49 5.70 22.14
C TYR A 196 -16.55 4.90 23.05
N PRO A 197 -16.87 4.75 24.36
CA PRO A 197 -16.02 4.01 25.27
C PRO A 197 -16.16 2.50 25.07
N LEU A 198 -15.04 1.80 25.07
CA LEU A 198 -14.94 0.35 25.06
C LEU A 198 -15.58 -0.23 26.33
N LYS A 199 -16.50 -1.16 26.19
CA LYS A 199 -17.07 -1.93 27.28
C LYS A 199 -16.48 -3.35 27.34
N LYS A 200 -16.48 -4.05 26.21
CA LYS A 200 -16.12 -5.48 26.18
C LYS A 200 -15.20 -5.86 25.03
N THR A 201 -15.52 -5.49 23.80
CA THR A 201 -14.78 -5.96 22.63
C THR A 201 -14.41 -4.80 21.72
N MET A 202 -13.16 -4.78 21.25
CA MET A 202 -12.68 -3.80 20.30
C MET A 202 -11.99 -4.49 19.13
N MET A 203 -12.22 -3.98 17.93
CA MET A 203 -11.44 -4.30 16.74
C MET A 203 -10.30 -3.29 16.59
N LEU A 204 -9.09 -3.75 16.33
CA LEU A 204 -7.97 -2.91 15.91
C LEU A 204 -7.60 -3.33 14.49
N SER A 205 -7.90 -2.48 13.54
CA SER A 205 -7.58 -2.71 12.14
C SER A 205 -6.71 -1.57 11.62
N MET A 206 -5.58 -1.93 11.00
CA MET A 206 -4.60 -0.98 10.51
C MET A 206 -4.14 -1.38 9.11
N GLY A 207 -4.12 -0.39 8.20
CA GLY A 207 -3.32 -0.41 7.00
C GLY A 207 -2.17 0.59 7.17
N ALA A 208 -0.94 0.14 7.04
CA ALA A 208 0.23 0.99 7.20
C ALA A 208 1.29 0.69 6.13
N GLN A 209 2.18 1.65 5.91
CA GLN A 209 3.25 1.51 4.94
C GLN A 209 4.62 1.84 5.52
N LYS A 210 5.65 1.32 4.85
CA LYS A 210 7.03 1.77 4.95
C LYS A 210 7.66 1.78 3.56
N ASN A 211 8.23 2.92 3.17
CA ASN A 211 8.85 3.10 1.85
C ASN A 211 7.93 2.69 0.69
N GLY A 212 6.64 3.04 0.79
CA GLY A 212 5.63 2.74 -0.22
C GLY A 212 5.07 1.32 -0.21
N LEU A 213 5.66 0.38 0.53
CA LEU A 213 5.13 -0.97 0.70
C LEU A 213 4.09 -1.00 1.84
N TYR A 214 2.92 -1.54 1.55
CA TYR A 214 1.76 -1.59 2.43
C TYR A 214 1.53 -2.97 3.01
N ALA A 215 1.10 -3.02 4.27
CA ALA A 215 0.50 -4.19 4.87
C ALA A 215 -0.75 -3.81 5.68
N SER A 216 -1.70 -4.73 5.75
CA SER A 216 -2.93 -4.56 6.51
C SER A 216 -3.09 -5.69 7.50
N ILE A 217 -3.57 -5.36 8.69
CA ILE A 217 -3.75 -6.33 9.77
C ILE A 217 -4.95 -5.95 10.63
N THR A 218 -5.67 -6.96 11.09
CA THR A 218 -6.78 -6.79 12.04
C THR A 218 -6.60 -7.75 13.22
N ARG A 219 -6.87 -7.25 14.43
CA ARG A 219 -6.96 -8.03 15.65
C ARG A 219 -8.21 -7.62 16.43
N PHE A 220 -8.67 -8.52 17.25
CA PHE A 220 -9.75 -8.26 18.21
C PHE A 220 -9.22 -8.48 19.61
N VAL A 221 -9.64 -7.61 20.53
CA VAL A 221 -9.42 -7.79 21.97
C VAL A 221 -10.78 -7.86 22.64
N SER A 222 -10.96 -8.82 23.56
CA SER A 222 -12.21 -8.96 24.33
C SER A 222 -11.90 -9.13 25.82
N PHE A 223 -12.57 -8.31 26.63
CA PHE A 223 -12.52 -8.38 28.09
C PHE A 223 -13.65 -9.29 28.58
N GLY A 224 -13.29 -10.55 28.82
CA GLY A 224 -14.19 -11.65 29.09
C GLY A 224 -14.50 -12.48 27.84
N ARG A 225 -15.49 -13.42 28.01
CA ARG A 225 -15.87 -14.33 26.92
C ARG A 225 -16.58 -13.54 25.79
N PRO A 226 -16.11 -13.61 24.55
CA PRO A 226 -16.81 -13.04 23.41
C PRO A 226 -18.21 -13.66 23.25
N GLU A 227 -19.11 -12.94 22.57
CA GLU A 227 -20.44 -13.45 22.25
C GLU A 227 -20.39 -14.55 21.21
N GLU A 228 -21.31 -15.51 21.27
CA GLU A 228 -21.35 -16.65 20.36
C GLU A 228 -21.51 -16.23 18.87
N VAL A 229 -22.28 -15.18 18.61
CA VAL A 229 -22.43 -14.63 17.27
C VAL A 229 -21.10 -14.12 16.71
N PHE A 230 -20.28 -13.49 17.55
CA PHE A 230 -18.95 -13.02 17.18
C PHE A 230 -18.00 -14.19 16.89
N LEU A 231 -17.97 -15.20 17.77
CA LEU A 231 -17.14 -16.40 17.59
C LEU A 231 -17.49 -17.14 16.30
N SER A 232 -18.79 -17.31 16.03
CA SER A 232 -19.27 -17.91 14.78
C SER A 232 -18.86 -17.13 13.55
N ALA A 233 -18.94 -15.78 13.57
CA ALA A 233 -18.52 -14.93 12.47
C ALA A 233 -17.00 -15.02 12.24
N GLN A 234 -16.21 -15.04 13.32
CA GLN A 234 -14.76 -15.19 13.27
C GLN A 234 -14.36 -16.54 12.66
N GLU A 235 -15.00 -17.63 13.08
CA GLU A 235 -14.73 -18.95 12.52
C GLU A 235 -14.99 -18.99 11.01
N LYS A 236 -16.14 -18.46 10.56
CA LYS A 236 -16.45 -18.34 9.12
C LYS A 236 -15.39 -17.53 8.38
N THR A 237 -14.95 -16.40 8.95
CA THR A 237 -13.90 -15.55 8.39
C THR A 237 -12.57 -16.29 8.27
N CYS A 238 -12.17 -17.02 9.31
CA CYS A 238 -10.95 -17.85 9.29
C CYS A 238 -11.01 -18.94 8.21
N GLN A 239 -12.17 -19.58 8.03
CA GLN A 239 -12.36 -20.58 6.99
C GLN A 239 -12.26 -19.99 5.57
N VAL A 240 -12.76 -18.76 5.36
CA VAL A 240 -12.64 -18.04 4.09
C VAL A 240 -11.18 -17.62 3.84
N ALA A 241 -10.52 -17.07 4.85
CA ALA A 241 -9.13 -16.67 4.79
C ALA A 241 -8.20 -17.85 4.49
N ALA A 242 -8.38 -18.98 5.19
CA ALA A 242 -7.60 -20.21 4.96
C ALA A 242 -7.71 -20.69 3.50
N MET A 243 -8.89 -20.61 2.90
CA MET A 243 -9.08 -20.93 1.48
C MET A 243 -8.29 -19.96 0.59
N LEU A 244 -8.37 -18.65 0.84
CA LEU A 244 -7.61 -17.66 0.08
C LEU A 244 -6.11 -17.93 0.18
N TYR A 245 -5.59 -18.20 1.38
CA TYR A 245 -4.18 -18.57 1.59
C TYR A 245 -3.78 -19.81 0.79
N SER A 246 -4.60 -20.84 0.80
CA SER A 246 -4.30 -22.10 0.11
C SER A 246 -4.37 -21.97 -1.41
N GLU A 247 -5.26 -21.13 -1.94
CA GLU A 247 -5.52 -20.99 -3.37
C GLU A 247 -4.72 -19.86 -4.04
N THR A 248 -4.21 -18.90 -3.27
CA THR A 248 -3.39 -17.82 -3.81
C THR A 248 -2.00 -18.35 -4.16
N ARG A 249 -1.72 -18.44 -5.45
CA ARG A 249 -0.45 -18.93 -5.99
C ARG A 249 -0.05 -18.12 -7.22
N PRO A 250 1.25 -17.98 -7.51
CA PRO A 250 1.72 -17.36 -8.74
C PRO A 250 1.04 -17.97 -9.98
N GLY A 251 0.64 -17.13 -10.92
CA GLY A 251 -0.06 -17.54 -12.13
C GLY A 251 -1.58 -17.72 -11.99
N LYS A 252 -2.14 -17.64 -10.79
CA LYS A 252 -3.58 -17.73 -10.56
C LYS A 252 -4.26 -16.43 -11.02
N GLN A 253 -5.38 -16.54 -11.72
CA GLN A 253 -6.18 -15.38 -12.12
C GLN A 253 -7.09 -14.91 -10.98
N TYR A 254 -7.18 -13.60 -10.76
CA TYR A 254 -8.07 -13.01 -9.75
C TYR A 254 -9.53 -13.41 -9.92
N GLY A 255 -10.04 -13.43 -11.16
CA GLY A 255 -11.41 -13.85 -11.42
C GLY A 255 -11.68 -15.27 -10.94
N THR A 256 -10.72 -16.18 -11.08
CA THR A 256 -10.82 -17.55 -10.55
C THR A 256 -10.86 -17.56 -9.03
N LEU A 257 -9.96 -16.82 -8.38
CA LEU A 257 -9.96 -16.69 -6.91
C LEU A 257 -11.26 -16.08 -6.39
N PHE A 258 -11.77 -15.07 -7.06
CA PHE A 258 -13.04 -14.44 -6.67
C PHE A 258 -14.23 -15.39 -6.82
N ALA A 259 -14.26 -16.19 -7.87
CA ALA A 259 -15.29 -17.22 -8.04
C ALA A 259 -15.21 -18.31 -6.95
N GLN A 260 -14.00 -18.70 -6.54
CA GLN A 260 -13.78 -19.62 -5.41
C GLN A 260 -14.21 -18.98 -4.09
N LEU A 261 -13.90 -17.70 -3.89
CA LEU A 261 -14.28 -16.91 -2.74
C LEU A 261 -15.81 -16.86 -2.58
N LYS A 262 -16.55 -16.56 -3.65
CA LYS A 262 -18.03 -16.61 -3.66
C LYS A 262 -18.56 -17.96 -3.19
N ARG A 263 -18.02 -19.05 -3.72
CA ARG A 263 -18.40 -20.41 -3.33
C ARG A 263 -18.10 -20.69 -1.86
N ARG A 264 -16.97 -20.20 -1.35
CA ARG A 264 -16.60 -20.40 0.06
C ARG A 264 -17.51 -19.62 1.00
N TYR A 265 -17.82 -18.36 0.69
CA TYR A 265 -18.80 -17.59 1.45
C TYR A 265 -20.17 -18.29 1.51
N ALA A 266 -20.66 -18.80 0.39
CA ALA A 266 -21.91 -19.56 0.35
C ALA A 266 -21.81 -20.85 1.21
N LYS A 267 -20.70 -21.58 1.13
CA LYS A 267 -20.50 -22.82 1.91
C LYS A 267 -20.48 -22.60 3.41
N VAL A 268 -20.00 -21.46 3.91
CA VAL A 268 -20.01 -21.12 5.34
C VAL A 268 -21.30 -20.41 5.76
N GLY A 269 -22.30 -20.33 4.90
CA GLY A 269 -23.59 -19.70 5.20
C GLY A 269 -23.48 -18.18 5.37
N ALA A 270 -22.63 -17.51 4.58
CA ALA A 270 -22.42 -16.06 4.60
C ALA A 270 -22.38 -15.47 3.19
N GLY A 271 -23.10 -16.06 2.24
CA GLY A 271 -23.03 -15.72 0.82
C GLY A 271 -23.37 -14.26 0.49
N GLU A 272 -24.30 -13.65 1.22
CA GLU A 272 -24.69 -12.25 1.06
C GLU A 272 -23.58 -11.28 1.48
N GLN A 273 -22.66 -11.68 2.36
CA GLN A 273 -21.62 -10.80 2.90
C GLN A 273 -20.62 -10.34 1.83
N ILE A 274 -20.43 -11.13 0.77
CA ILE A 274 -19.48 -10.79 -0.30
C ILE A 274 -19.87 -9.53 -1.09
N ALA A 275 -21.16 -9.22 -1.16
CA ALA A 275 -21.65 -8.03 -1.85
C ALA A 275 -21.56 -6.76 -1.01
N LEU A 276 -21.34 -6.88 0.30
CA LEU A 276 -21.37 -5.76 1.22
C LEU A 276 -20.03 -5.06 1.41
N HIS A 277 -18.95 -5.61 0.87
CA HIS A 277 -17.62 -5.04 0.95
C HIS A 277 -16.73 -5.59 -0.17
N HIS A 278 -15.74 -4.81 -0.62
CA HIS A 278 -14.67 -5.35 -1.46
C HIS A 278 -13.87 -6.41 -0.70
N GLN A 279 -13.36 -7.40 -1.40
CA GLN A 279 -12.76 -8.59 -0.78
C GLN A 279 -11.23 -8.54 -0.71
N GLY A 280 -10.65 -7.36 -0.81
CA GLY A 280 -9.21 -7.19 -0.88
C GLY A 280 -8.66 -7.25 -2.30
N GLY A 281 -7.38 -7.40 -2.42
CA GLY A 281 -6.63 -7.40 -3.67
C GLY A 281 -5.15 -7.58 -3.38
N MET A 282 -4.29 -7.35 -4.39
CA MET A 282 -2.85 -7.34 -4.17
C MET A 282 -2.45 -6.23 -3.21
N GLY A 283 -1.66 -6.57 -2.20
CA GLY A 283 -0.82 -5.64 -1.47
C GLY A 283 0.41 -5.23 -2.30
N GLY A 284 1.30 -4.44 -1.73
CA GLY A 284 2.51 -3.96 -2.37
C GLY A 284 2.60 -2.44 -2.29
N PHE A 285 2.83 -1.75 -3.40
CA PHE A 285 2.98 -0.28 -3.42
C PHE A 285 1.65 0.49 -3.46
N GLN A 286 0.54 -0.18 -3.14
CA GLN A 286 -0.80 0.42 -2.99
C GLN A 286 -1.54 -0.24 -1.83
N THR A 287 -2.44 0.51 -1.17
CA THR A 287 -3.21 0.04 0.01
C THR A 287 -4.15 -1.12 -0.30
N VAL A 288 -4.93 -1.03 -1.36
CA VAL A 288 -5.75 -2.09 -1.96
C VAL A 288 -5.84 -1.78 -3.44
N SER A 289 -5.16 -2.55 -4.24
CA SER A 289 -4.94 -2.19 -5.63
C SER A 289 -6.17 -2.38 -6.52
N TYR A 290 -7.19 -3.11 -6.08
CA TYR A 290 -8.32 -3.45 -6.94
C TYR A 290 -9.64 -3.49 -6.20
N THR A 291 -10.40 -2.43 -6.32
CA THR A 291 -11.84 -2.44 -6.07
C THR A 291 -12.61 -3.14 -7.20
N HIS A 292 -11.96 -3.36 -8.35
CA HIS A 292 -12.55 -4.01 -9.52
C HIS A 292 -11.64 -5.15 -9.98
N LEU A 293 -11.93 -6.36 -9.52
CA LEU A 293 -11.30 -7.58 -10.00
C LEU A 293 -11.63 -7.76 -11.50
N ARG A 294 -10.71 -7.34 -12.37
CA ARG A 294 -10.83 -7.67 -13.79
C ARG A 294 -10.57 -9.16 -13.98
N VAL A 295 -11.48 -9.84 -14.67
CA VAL A 295 -11.52 -11.30 -14.84
C VAL A 295 -10.23 -11.88 -15.45
N HIS A 296 -9.41 -11.05 -16.09
CA HIS A 296 -8.24 -11.47 -16.85
C HIS A 296 -6.88 -11.17 -16.19
N GLU A 297 -6.86 -10.57 -14.99
CA GLU A 297 -5.59 -10.30 -14.31
C GLU A 297 -5.02 -11.56 -13.65
N THR A 298 -3.74 -11.80 -13.88
CA THR A 298 -3.01 -12.96 -13.36
C THR A 298 -2.10 -12.54 -12.21
N LEU A 299 -2.09 -13.32 -11.13
CA LEU A 299 -1.17 -13.14 -10.03
C LEU A 299 0.26 -13.48 -10.49
N MET A 300 1.12 -12.49 -10.57
CA MET A 300 2.54 -12.67 -10.83
C MET A 300 3.28 -12.35 -9.53
N ASN A 301 3.88 -13.37 -8.91
CA ASN A 301 4.72 -13.28 -7.69
C ASN A 301 4.07 -12.56 -6.50
N LEU A 302 3.06 -13.17 -5.91
CA LEU A 302 2.54 -12.74 -4.61
C LEU A 302 3.45 -13.17 -3.47
N VAL A 303 3.76 -12.23 -2.58
CA VAL A 303 4.18 -12.50 -1.22
C VAL A 303 2.95 -12.41 -0.33
N CYS A 304 2.63 -13.49 0.34
CA CYS A 304 1.60 -13.53 1.39
C CYS A 304 2.24 -13.30 2.75
#